data_e973260b0c89166f59c6d18eaa193e00
#
_entry.id   e973260b0c89166f59c6d18eaa193e00
#
_cell.length_a   1.000
_cell.length_b   1.000
_cell.length_c   1.000
_cell.angle_alpha   90.00
_cell.angle_beta   90.00
_cell.angle_gamma   90.00
#
_symmetry.space_group_name_H-M   'P 1'
#
loop_
_entity.id
_entity.type
_entity.pdbx_description
1 polymer ?
#
loop_
_entity_poly.entity_id
_entity_poly.type
_entity_poly.pdbx_seq_one_letter_code
_entity_poly.pdbx_strand_id
1 'polypeptide(L)'
;MPDDLFDALGRQAIPTIGQDSGAKLNDHQLGGFDEYVTHSRLRNKNVISPSSIDAETAQLQPLLMRTESLTFLEELVNTPSPTSYETRGQRVWLDYVKKFADETTHDDYGNCVAILNKGGGPRIMLAGHADEIALSVNYIDENGYIWVKRMGGVDAIVSKAQRVTVHNAKGGVLGIIGNPPPHMQKVDGEPKVPKITDLFIDIGCSSRKASEKRVRIGDPITVNQNFEILHKDIAVARAFDNRIGTWSVAETLRLITESKRKLNAEICAVSNTMEEVGLFGARQIAYSLDPDVALVVDVTHATDYPGISKQAHGDIKMGKGPTITHGICNHPEVVKRVEQVAVKSKIPLQHETVSATSGTDTDAVFWTRGGIPSALISLPNRYMHSPVEVVNLKDLEQIPKLMGAFAESINTTDSFSVKI
;
A
#
# COMPACT_ATOMS: atom_id res chain seq x y z
N MET A 1 -9.98 12.34 -24.20
CA MET A 1 -10.50 10.97 -24.17
C MET A 1 -11.57 10.93 -23.10
N PRO A 2 -12.76 10.41 -23.35
CA PRO A 2 -13.92 10.60 -22.46
C PRO A 2 -13.81 9.76 -21.20
N ASP A 3 -14.39 10.27 -20.12
CA ASP A 3 -14.42 9.74 -18.75
C ASP A 3 -15.24 8.43 -18.57
N ASP A 4 -15.69 7.80 -19.64
CA ASP A 4 -16.70 6.74 -19.62
C ASP A 4 -16.18 5.31 -19.49
N LEU A 5 -14.86 5.10 -19.38
CA LEU A 5 -14.31 3.73 -19.38
C LEU A 5 -14.24 3.07 -17.99
N PHE A 6 -14.43 3.83 -16.89
CA PHE A 6 -14.37 3.31 -15.52
C PHE A 6 -15.72 3.00 -14.88
N ASP A 7 -16.83 3.41 -15.49
CA ASP A 7 -18.19 3.20 -14.94
C ASP A 7 -18.85 1.85 -15.34
N ALA A 8 -18.20 1.03 -16.15
CA ALA A 8 -18.81 -0.18 -16.74
C ALA A 8 -18.68 -1.46 -15.88
N LEU A 9 -18.01 -1.44 -14.74
CA LEU A 9 -17.73 -2.65 -13.94
C LEU A 9 -18.39 -2.69 -12.55
N GLY A 10 -19.49 -2.00 -12.32
CA GLY A 10 -20.05 -1.90 -10.96
C GLY A 10 -21.56 -1.94 -10.78
N ARG A 11 -22.37 -2.46 -11.72
CA ARG A 11 -23.83 -2.59 -11.46
C ARG A 11 -24.33 -4.00 -11.68
N GLN A 12 -24.23 -4.84 -10.64
CA GLN A 12 -25.15 -5.96 -10.48
C GLN A 12 -26.22 -5.59 -9.45
N ALA A 13 -27.47 -5.65 -9.87
CA ALA A 13 -28.66 -5.32 -9.09
C ALA A 13 -28.84 -6.29 -7.91
N ILE A 14 -29.12 -5.74 -6.73
CA ILE A 14 -29.57 -6.47 -5.55
C ILE A 14 -31.08 -6.71 -5.70
N PRO A 15 -31.59 -7.94 -5.51
CA PRO A 15 -33.04 -8.19 -5.55
C PRO A 15 -33.71 -7.61 -4.30
N THR A 16 -34.79 -6.87 -4.51
CA THR A 16 -35.72 -6.39 -3.51
C THR A 16 -36.51 -7.57 -2.91
N ILE A 17 -36.40 -7.76 -1.59
CA ILE A 17 -37.30 -8.64 -0.84
C ILE A 17 -38.51 -7.81 -0.42
N GLY A 18 -39.70 -8.35 -0.79
CA GLY A 18 -41.00 -7.74 -0.60
C GLY A 18 -41.38 -7.52 0.86
N GLN A 19 -42.13 -6.47 1.08
CA GLN A 19 -42.90 -6.20 2.28
C GLN A 19 -44.08 -7.22 2.36
N ASP A 20 -44.22 -7.88 3.50
CA ASP A 20 -45.50 -8.03 4.17
C ASP A 20 -45.35 -8.62 5.58
N SER A 21 -45.80 -7.90 6.58
CA SER A 21 -46.68 -8.38 7.67
C SER A 21 -46.66 -7.38 8.83
N GLY A 22 -47.81 -6.79 9.02
CA GLY A 22 -48.11 -5.90 10.13
C GLY A 22 -48.18 -6.62 11.47
N ALA A 23 -47.57 -6.03 12.47
CA ALA A 23 -47.89 -6.30 13.88
C ALA A 23 -47.95 -4.97 14.64
N LYS A 24 -49.16 -4.65 15.10
CA LYS A 24 -49.42 -3.56 16.04
C LYS A 24 -48.74 -3.87 17.37
N LEU A 25 -47.96 -2.93 17.90
CA LEU A 25 -47.58 -2.94 19.30
C LEU A 25 -48.29 -1.79 20.03
N ASN A 26 -48.90 -2.16 21.13
CA ASN A 26 -49.68 -1.32 22.02
C ASN A 26 -48.81 -0.34 22.81
N ASP A 27 -49.38 0.89 22.96
CA ASP A 27 -49.01 1.85 23.99
C ASP A 27 -49.22 1.25 25.38
N HIS A 28 -48.19 1.24 26.20
CA HIS A 28 -48.24 1.50 27.66
C HIS A 28 -46.81 1.43 28.23
N GLN A 29 -46.33 2.58 28.64
CA GLN A 29 -45.67 2.87 29.92
C GLN A 29 -44.70 4.06 29.76
N LEU A 30 -45.28 5.23 29.90
CA LEU A 30 -44.55 6.41 30.38
C LEU A 30 -44.57 6.36 31.89
N GLY A 31 -43.42 6.41 32.52
CA GLY A 31 -43.29 6.45 33.98
C GLY A 31 -41.87 6.89 34.40
N GLY A 32 -41.72 8.16 34.71
CA GLY A 32 -41.00 8.61 35.88
C GLY A 32 -39.46 8.69 35.83
N PHE A 33 -38.92 9.83 35.46
CA PHE A 33 -37.62 10.28 35.91
C PHE A 33 -37.83 11.63 36.61
N ASP A 34 -37.84 11.57 37.93
CA ASP A 34 -37.50 12.71 38.80
C ASP A 34 -36.96 12.22 40.12
N GLU A 35 -35.99 12.99 40.64
CA GLU A 35 -35.42 12.97 41.99
C GLU A 35 -34.55 11.78 42.41
N TYR A 36 -33.22 12.09 42.49
CA TYR A 36 -32.45 11.82 43.71
C TYR A 36 -31.15 12.63 43.70
N VAL A 37 -31.24 13.86 44.21
CA VAL A 37 -30.08 14.55 44.79
C VAL A 37 -30.28 14.54 46.32
N THR A 38 -29.53 13.72 47.03
CA THR A 38 -29.28 13.94 48.46
C THR A 38 -27.91 13.38 48.86
N HIS A 39 -27.22 14.23 49.59
CA HIS A 39 -25.93 14.03 50.21
C HIS A 39 -25.79 12.73 51.02
N SER A 40 -24.67 12.03 50.85
CA SER A 40 -24.03 11.32 51.94
C SER A 40 -22.49 11.38 51.80
N ARG A 41 -21.86 12.16 52.67
CA ARG A 41 -20.44 12.05 53.00
C ARG A 41 -20.21 10.70 53.67
N LEU A 42 -19.51 9.79 52.99
CA LEU A 42 -18.81 8.70 53.69
C LEU A 42 -17.36 8.70 53.23
N ARG A 43 -16.50 8.98 54.23
CA ARG A 43 -15.05 8.80 54.16
C ARG A 43 -14.77 7.31 53.91
N ASN A 44 -14.20 6.97 52.78
CA ASN A 44 -13.42 5.75 52.65
C ASN A 44 -12.02 6.11 52.13
N LYS A 45 -11.08 6.06 53.06
CA LYS A 45 -9.65 6.06 52.80
C LYS A 45 -9.30 4.70 52.20
N ASN A 46 -9.16 4.61 50.92
CA ASN A 46 -8.28 3.66 50.23
C ASN A 46 -7.67 4.40 49.06
N VAL A 47 -6.62 5.15 49.39
CA VAL A 47 -5.64 5.58 48.39
C VAL A 47 -4.94 4.30 47.93
N ILE A 48 -5.33 3.79 46.78
CA ILE A 48 -4.55 2.78 46.07
C ILE A 48 -3.26 3.48 45.66
N SER A 49 -2.17 3.08 46.31
CA SER A 49 -0.81 3.52 45.95
C SER A 49 -0.52 3.09 44.51
N PRO A 50 0.24 3.88 43.72
CA PRO A 50 0.61 3.53 42.33
C PRO A 50 1.71 2.45 42.27
N SER A 51 1.69 1.44 43.09
CA SER A 51 2.76 0.43 43.17
C SER A 51 2.28 -1.01 42.98
N SER A 52 1.24 -1.20 42.18
CA SER A 52 0.85 -2.54 41.67
C SER A 52 0.14 -2.45 40.31
N ILE A 53 0.65 -1.61 39.43
CA ILE A 53 0.62 -1.98 38.01
C ILE A 53 1.78 -2.96 37.92
N ASP A 54 1.47 -4.24 38.01
CA ASP A 54 2.39 -5.28 37.61
C ASP A 54 2.90 -4.90 36.24
N ALA A 55 4.15 -4.49 36.21
CA ALA A 55 4.94 -4.40 35.02
C ALA A 55 5.12 -5.85 34.51
N GLU A 56 4.07 -6.46 33.97
CA GLU A 56 4.20 -7.33 32.83
C GLU A 56 4.76 -6.44 31.73
N THR A 57 6.05 -6.14 31.85
CA THR A 57 6.90 -5.85 30.71
C THR A 57 6.63 -7.03 29.77
N ALA A 58 5.67 -6.83 28.86
CA ALA A 58 5.56 -7.66 27.69
C ALA A 58 6.97 -7.65 27.13
N GLN A 59 7.70 -8.74 27.37
CA GLN A 59 8.93 -9.03 26.65
C GLN A 59 8.47 -9.07 25.18
N LEU A 60 8.61 -7.94 24.50
CA LEU A 60 8.52 -7.85 23.08
C LEU A 60 9.52 -8.91 22.61
N GLN A 61 9.00 -10.07 22.18
CA GLN A 61 9.84 -11.02 21.47
C GLN A 61 10.53 -10.23 20.38
N PRO A 62 11.88 -10.29 20.27
CA PRO A 62 12.57 -9.48 19.29
C PRO A 62 11.94 -9.75 17.93
N LEU A 63 11.55 -8.69 17.21
CA LEU A 63 11.18 -8.75 15.81
C LEU A 63 12.26 -9.57 15.11
N LEU A 64 11.87 -10.60 14.36
CA LEU A 64 12.81 -11.44 13.62
C LEU A 64 13.53 -10.66 12.52
N MET A 65 12.92 -9.53 12.07
CA MET A 65 13.50 -8.66 11.06
C MET A 65 14.75 -7.94 11.59
N ARG A 66 15.81 -7.93 10.77
CA ARG A 66 17.04 -7.20 11.06
C ARG A 66 16.72 -5.71 11.33
N THR A 67 17.33 -5.13 12.36
CA THR A 67 17.04 -3.75 12.80
C THR A 67 17.20 -2.73 11.68
N GLU A 68 18.28 -2.81 10.89
CA GLU A 68 18.53 -1.88 9.79
C GLU A 68 17.52 -2.04 8.65
N SER A 69 17.03 -3.25 8.42
CA SER A 69 16.00 -3.53 7.42
C SER A 69 14.64 -2.97 7.86
N LEU A 70 14.32 -3.06 9.16
CA LEU A 70 13.12 -2.45 9.72
C LEU A 70 13.20 -0.92 9.69
N THR A 71 14.34 -0.34 10.08
CA THR A 71 14.56 1.12 10.02
C THR A 71 14.41 1.63 8.58
N PHE A 72 14.95 0.90 7.60
CA PHE A 72 14.79 1.25 6.19
C PHE A 72 13.32 1.18 5.74
N LEU A 73 12.56 0.16 6.15
CA LEU A 73 11.12 0.06 5.86
C LEU A 73 10.36 1.25 6.48
N GLU A 74 10.62 1.53 7.74
CA GLU A 74 9.99 2.65 8.46
C GLU A 74 10.29 3.99 7.78
N GLU A 75 11.54 4.23 7.36
CA GLU A 75 11.95 5.43 6.65
C GLU A 75 11.25 5.56 5.29
N LEU A 76 11.20 4.48 4.50
CA LEU A 76 10.49 4.45 3.22
C LEU A 76 9.00 4.78 3.39
N VAL A 77 8.31 4.09 4.30
CA VAL A 77 6.88 4.25 4.51
C VAL A 77 6.54 5.62 5.06
N ASN A 78 7.36 6.17 5.97
CA ASN A 78 7.15 7.49 6.56
C ASN A 78 7.53 8.64 5.62
N THR A 79 8.34 8.38 4.59
CA THR A 79 8.73 9.40 3.60
C THR A 79 7.62 9.60 2.57
N PRO A 80 7.01 10.79 2.48
CA PRO A 80 5.99 11.08 1.48
C PRO A 80 6.55 10.93 0.06
N SER A 81 5.82 10.19 -0.77
CA SER A 81 6.18 9.93 -2.16
C SER A 81 4.91 9.80 -3.01
N PRO A 82 4.05 10.85 -3.01
CA PRO A 82 2.83 10.82 -3.79
C PRO A 82 3.15 10.63 -5.27
N THR A 83 2.28 9.92 -5.98
CA THR A 83 2.47 9.62 -7.40
C THR A 83 2.83 10.88 -8.19
N SER A 84 3.78 10.77 -9.10
CA SER A 84 4.45 11.87 -9.84
C SER A 84 5.35 12.81 -9.01
N TYR A 85 5.56 12.54 -7.73
CA TYR A 85 6.41 13.33 -6.81
C TYR A 85 7.29 12.44 -5.93
N GLU A 86 7.79 11.34 -6.46
CA GLU A 86 8.45 10.24 -5.73
C GLU A 86 9.90 10.55 -5.30
N THR A 87 10.46 11.66 -5.73
CA THR A 87 11.89 12.00 -5.55
C THR A 87 12.42 11.78 -4.12
N ARG A 88 11.58 12.04 -3.09
CA ARG A 88 12.02 11.87 -1.69
C ARG A 88 12.17 10.39 -1.33
N GLY A 89 11.18 9.57 -1.65
CA GLY A 89 11.23 8.13 -1.43
C GLY A 89 12.34 7.47 -2.23
N GLN A 90 12.53 7.89 -3.48
CA GLN A 90 13.60 7.38 -4.35
C GLN A 90 15.00 7.67 -3.81
N ARG A 91 15.22 8.84 -3.18
CA ARG A 91 16.51 9.13 -2.51
C ARG A 91 16.77 8.19 -1.34
N VAL A 92 15.76 7.94 -0.48
CA VAL A 92 15.88 6.99 0.63
C VAL A 92 16.23 5.60 0.09
N TRP A 93 15.55 5.16 -0.96
CA TRP A 93 15.79 3.87 -1.59
C TRP A 93 17.21 3.76 -2.17
N LEU A 94 17.66 4.75 -2.96
CA LEU A 94 19.00 4.78 -3.54
C LEU A 94 20.10 4.80 -2.46
N ASP A 95 19.91 5.57 -1.38
CA ASP A 95 20.86 5.64 -0.27
C ASP A 95 21.03 4.32 0.47
N TYR A 96 19.99 3.51 0.50
CA TYR A 96 20.06 2.16 1.06
C TYR A 96 20.69 1.17 0.10
N VAL A 97 20.17 1.08 -1.13
CA VAL A 97 20.49 0.00 -2.08
C VAL A 97 21.90 0.09 -2.65
N LYS A 98 22.47 1.30 -2.78
CA LYS A 98 23.83 1.52 -3.29
C LYS A 98 24.94 0.76 -2.52
N LYS A 99 24.65 0.30 -1.30
CA LYS A 99 25.56 -0.52 -0.50
C LYS A 99 25.71 -1.95 -1.01
N PHE A 100 24.78 -2.40 -1.85
CA PHE A 100 24.63 -3.80 -2.28
C PHE A 100 24.64 -3.95 -3.80
N ALA A 101 24.79 -2.86 -4.55
CA ALA A 101 24.77 -2.82 -5.99
C ALA A 101 26.14 -2.47 -6.57
N ASP A 102 26.45 -2.97 -7.77
CA ASP A 102 27.62 -2.57 -8.53
C ASP A 102 27.44 -1.17 -9.12
N GLU A 103 26.19 -0.82 -9.48
CA GLU A 103 25.82 0.45 -10.10
C GLU A 103 24.38 0.83 -9.70
N THR A 104 24.15 2.15 -9.59
CA THR A 104 22.80 2.70 -9.45
C THR A 104 22.57 3.78 -10.50
N THR A 105 21.39 3.77 -11.13
CA THR A 105 21.00 4.75 -12.15
C THR A 105 19.57 5.21 -11.93
N HIS A 106 19.16 6.27 -12.61
CA HIS A 106 17.76 6.68 -12.70
C HIS A 106 17.49 7.28 -14.09
N ASP A 107 16.24 7.22 -14.53
CA ASP A 107 15.78 7.88 -15.75
C ASP A 107 15.23 9.29 -15.47
N ASP A 108 14.78 9.97 -16.54
CA ASP A 108 14.26 11.34 -16.46
C ASP A 108 12.91 11.43 -15.70
N TYR A 109 12.19 10.32 -15.52
CA TYR A 109 10.95 10.25 -14.74
C TYR A 109 11.16 9.82 -13.29
N GLY A 110 12.42 9.53 -12.92
CA GLY A 110 12.79 9.16 -11.56
C GLY A 110 12.63 7.68 -11.24
N ASN A 111 12.42 6.81 -12.25
CA ASN A 111 12.56 5.37 -12.05
C ASN A 111 14.01 5.06 -11.69
N CYS A 112 14.22 4.40 -10.55
CA CYS A 112 15.54 4.07 -10.05
C CYS A 112 15.87 2.60 -10.26
N VAL A 113 17.12 2.32 -10.64
CA VAL A 113 17.64 0.97 -10.88
C VAL A 113 18.93 0.76 -10.12
N ALA A 114 19.02 -0.38 -9.43
CA ALA A 114 20.27 -0.85 -8.84
C ALA A 114 20.66 -2.18 -9.49
N ILE A 115 21.86 -2.26 -10.04
CA ILE A 115 22.36 -3.39 -10.80
C ILE A 115 23.37 -4.16 -9.96
N LEU A 116 23.19 -5.48 -9.87
CA LEU A 116 24.13 -6.40 -9.24
C LEU A 116 24.55 -7.47 -10.26
N ASN A 117 25.84 -7.85 -10.26
CA ASN A 117 26.47 -8.75 -11.21
C ASN A 117 26.31 -8.26 -12.66
N LYS A 118 26.70 -7.00 -12.89
CA LYS A 118 26.62 -6.33 -14.20
C LYS A 118 27.32 -7.13 -15.30
N GLY A 119 26.60 -7.37 -16.41
CA GLY A 119 27.08 -8.18 -17.53
C GLY A 119 26.91 -9.68 -17.35
N GLY A 120 26.32 -10.13 -16.25
CA GLY A 120 25.83 -11.51 -16.09
C GLY A 120 24.62 -11.77 -17.01
N GLY A 121 24.25 -13.03 -17.10
CA GLY A 121 23.07 -13.41 -17.91
C GLY A 121 22.42 -14.68 -17.41
N PRO A 122 21.09 -14.80 -17.57
CA PRO A 122 20.13 -13.82 -18.10
C PRO A 122 19.92 -12.60 -17.18
N ARG A 123 19.34 -11.53 -17.73
CA ARG A 123 18.97 -10.33 -16.99
C ARG A 123 17.62 -10.50 -16.30
N ILE A 124 17.59 -10.32 -15.00
CA ILE A 124 16.38 -10.42 -14.16
C ILE A 124 15.97 -9.03 -13.69
N MET A 125 14.76 -8.60 -13.99
CA MET A 125 14.16 -7.42 -13.41
C MET A 125 13.37 -7.81 -12.16
N LEU A 126 13.66 -7.16 -11.03
CA LEU A 126 12.90 -7.24 -9.79
C LEU A 126 12.29 -5.86 -9.55
N ALA A 127 10.97 -5.72 -9.54
CA ALA A 127 10.32 -4.42 -9.51
C ALA A 127 9.28 -4.26 -8.40
N GLY A 128 9.18 -3.05 -7.89
CA GLY A 128 8.12 -2.57 -7.02
C GLY A 128 8.00 -1.06 -7.15
N HIS A 129 6.79 -0.49 -6.98
CA HIS A 129 6.59 0.94 -7.19
C HIS A 129 6.83 1.78 -5.94
N ALA A 130 7.32 2.99 -6.17
CA ALA A 130 7.72 3.95 -5.14
C ALA A 130 6.62 4.95 -4.81
N ASP A 131 5.59 5.05 -5.62
CA ASP A 131 4.52 6.00 -5.41
C ASP A 131 3.46 5.49 -4.43
N GLU A 132 2.64 6.40 -3.98
CA GLU A 132 1.48 6.17 -3.14
C GLU A 132 0.30 7.01 -3.63
N ILE A 133 -0.93 6.54 -3.41
CA ILE A 133 -2.15 7.33 -3.66
C ILE A 133 -2.11 8.65 -2.89
N ALA A 134 -2.65 9.69 -3.49
CA ALA A 134 -2.58 11.03 -2.93
C ALA A 134 -3.76 11.90 -3.39
N LEU A 135 -3.83 13.11 -2.83
CA LEU A 135 -4.65 14.19 -3.36
C LEU A 135 -3.75 15.28 -3.94
N SER A 136 -4.32 16.17 -4.76
CA SER A 136 -3.64 17.39 -5.22
C SER A 136 -4.53 18.61 -5.03
N VAL A 137 -3.90 19.75 -4.78
CA VAL A 137 -4.60 21.06 -4.71
C VAL A 137 -5.16 21.38 -6.08
N ASN A 138 -6.50 21.44 -6.19
CA ASN A 138 -7.20 21.77 -7.44
C ASN A 138 -7.70 23.21 -7.50
N TYR A 139 -8.20 23.73 -6.38
CA TYR A 139 -8.80 25.05 -6.29
C TYR A 139 -8.71 25.60 -4.87
N ILE A 140 -8.55 26.89 -4.71
CA ILE A 140 -8.58 27.58 -3.41
C ILE A 140 -9.72 28.58 -3.46
N ASP A 141 -10.68 28.47 -2.54
CA ASP A 141 -11.85 29.36 -2.51
C ASP A 141 -11.55 30.70 -1.81
N GLU A 142 -12.51 31.59 -1.84
CA GLU A 142 -12.38 32.95 -1.29
C GLU A 142 -12.15 32.98 0.23
N ASN A 143 -12.61 31.93 0.93
CA ASN A 143 -12.44 31.74 2.37
C ASN A 143 -11.12 31.06 2.73
N GLY A 144 -10.35 30.58 1.74
CA GLY A 144 -9.06 29.95 1.91
C GLY A 144 -9.10 28.43 2.04
N TYR A 145 -10.25 27.79 1.89
CA TYR A 145 -10.34 26.34 1.82
C TYR A 145 -9.81 25.80 0.50
N ILE A 146 -9.18 24.61 0.57
CA ILE A 146 -8.52 23.94 -0.56
C ILE A 146 -9.40 22.79 -1.05
N TRP A 147 -9.82 22.85 -2.30
CA TRP A 147 -10.55 21.78 -2.98
C TRP A 147 -9.57 20.91 -3.75
N VAL A 148 -9.83 19.61 -3.82
CA VAL A 148 -8.83 18.62 -4.22
C VAL A 148 -9.26 17.76 -5.40
N LYS A 149 -8.27 17.17 -6.07
CA LYS A 149 -8.42 16.04 -6.99
C LYS A 149 -7.69 14.83 -6.45
N ARG A 150 -8.14 13.64 -6.80
CA ARG A 150 -7.43 12.39 -6.48
C ARG A 150 -6.27 12.15 -7.44
N MET A 151 -5.24 11.51 -6.94
CA MET A 151 -4.12 10.91 -7.65
C MET A 151 -4.08 9.44 -7.21
N GLY A 152 -4.47 8.51 -8.11
CA GLY A 152 -4.68 7.10 -7.78
C GLY A 152 -6.05 6.80 -7.12
N GLY A 153 -6.14 5.65 -6.47
CA GLY A 153 -7.35 5.04 -5.94
C GLY A 153 -7.86 5.58 -4.60
N VAL A 154 -7.79 6.88 -4.34
CA VAL A 154 -8.22 7.49 -3.06
C VAL A 154 -9.73 7.38 -2.86
N ASP A 155 -10.15 6.85 -1.70
CA ASP A 155 -11.54 6.77 -1.26
C ASP A 155 -11.93 8.01 -0.42
N ALA A 156 -13.00 8.67 -0.84
CA ALA A 156 -13.52 9.86 -0.16
C ALA A 156 -14.10 9.57 1.23
N ILE A 157 -14.60 8.37 1.48
CA ILE A 157 -15.20 8.01 2.78
C ILE A 157 -14.12 7.98 3.86
N VAL A 158 -13.03 7.26 3.62
CA VAL A 158 -11.95 7.11 4.61
C VAL A 158 -11.06 8.35 4.69
N SER A 159 -11.14 9.25 3.71
CA SER A 159 -10.39 10.51 3.69
C SER A 159 -10.96 11.57 4.63
N LYS A 160 -12.25 11.52 4.95
CA LYS A 160 -12.90 12.52 5.83
C LYS A 160 -12.29 12.47 7.24
N ALA A 161 -12.18 13.64 7.86
CA ALA A 161 -11.63 13.85 9.21
C ALA A 161 -10.15 13.45 9.36
N GLN A 162 -9.43 13.21 8.24
CA GLN A 162 -7.99 12.93 8.29
C GLN A 162 -7.17 14.21 8.41
N ARG A 163 -6.03 14.08 9.11
CA ARG A 163 -4.94 15.06 9.05
C ARG A 163 -4.12 14.79 7.79
N VAL A 164 -3.76 15.86 7.11
CA VAL A 164 -2.99 15.78 5.86
C VAL A 164 -1.83 16.76 5.86
N THR A 165 -0.86 16.50 5.01
CA THR A 165 0.21 17.44 4.71
C THR A 165 0.15 17.81 3.23
N VAL A 166 0.00 19.11 2.93
CA VAL A 166 0.19 19.65 1.59
C VAL A 166 1.68 19.90 1.39
N HIS A 167 2.28 19.22 0.43
CA HIS A 167 3.72 19.30 0.17
C HIS A 167 4.02 20.40 -0.85
N ASN A 168 4.87 21.34 -0.49
CA ASN A 168 5.35 22.40 -1.37
C ASN A 168 6.88 22.48 -1.39
N ALA A 169 7.45 23.37 -2.19
CA ALA A 169 8.90 23.57 -2.29
C ALA A 169 9.58 24.00 -0.98
N LYS A 170 8.84 24.52 -0.01
CA LYS A 170 9.35 24.99 1.29
C LYS A 170 9.19 23.96 2.41
N GLY A 171 8.54 22.82 2.14
CA GLY A 171 8.24 21.78 3.12
C GLY A 171 6.78 21.38 3.12
N GLY A 172 6.25 21.02 4.30
CA GLY A 172 4.86 20.60 4.48
C GLY A 172 3.99 21.64 5.14
N VAL A 173 2.73 21.76 4.72
CA VAL A 173 1.70 22.55 5.37
C VAL A 173 0.65 21.62 5.94
N LEU A 174 0.51 21.59 7.26
CA LEU A 174 -0.52 20.79 7.93
C LEU A 174 -1.91 21.30 7.55
N GLY A 175 -2.81 20.36 7.25
CA GLY A 175 -4.21 20.61 6.97
C GLY A 175 -5.11 19.51 7.55
N ILE A 176 -6.41 19.75 7.51
CA ILE A 176 -7.44 18.82 7.96
C ILE A 176 -8.49 18.70 6.87
N ILE A 177 -8.86 17.48 6.48
CA ILE A 177 -10.03 17.25 5.64
C ILE A 177 -11.27 17.40 6.52
N GLY A 178 -12.00 18.49 6.34
CA GLY A 178 -13.17 18.83 7.14
C GLY A 178 -14.36 17.88 6.90
N ASN A 179 -15.17 17.71 7.93
CA ASN A 179 -16.46 17.04 7.83
C ASN A 179 -17.46 17.71 8.79
N PRO A 180 -18.62 18.22 8.33
CA PRO A 180 -19.64 18.77 9.20
C PRO A 180 -20.11 17.72 10.22
N PRO A 181 -20.40 18.13 11.48
CA PRO A 181 -20.94 17.19 12.47
C PRO A 181 -22.35 16.72 12.08
N PRO A 182 -22.80 15.55 12.55
CA PRO A 182 -24.08 14.95 12.12
C PRO A 182 -25.30 15.87 12.22
N HIS A 183 -25.39 16.66 13.28
CA HIS A 183 -26.53 17.59 13.50
C HIS A 183 -26.54 18.81 12.57
N MET A 184 -25.47 19.05 11.81
CA MET A 184 -25.40 20.09 10.78
C MET A 184 -25.48 19.53 9.36
N GLN A 185 -25.49 18.21 9.21
CA GLN A 185 -25.70 17.57 7.91
C GLN A 185 -27.19 17.56 7.59
N LYS A 186 -27.56 18.10 6.42
CA LYS A 186 -28.95 18.01 5.94
C LYS A 186 -29.23 16.55 5.59
N VAL A 187 -30.18 15.94 6.30
CA VAL A 187 -30.64 14.56 6.04
C VAL A 187 -31.93 14.63 5.22
N ASP A 188 -31.87 15.21 4.03
CA ASP A 188 -32.97 15.14 3.07
C ASP A 188 -32.66 14.01 2.07
N GLY A 189 -33.28 12.83 2.28
CA GLY A 189 -33.12 11.66 1.42
C GLY A 189 -32.10 10.64 1.93
N GLU A 190 -31.75 9.68 1.06
CA GLU A 190 -30.74 8.65 1.38
C GLU A 190 -29.33 9.27 1.56
N PRO A 191 -28.53 8.73 2.49
CA PRO A 191 -27.15 9.18 2.68
C PRO A 191 -26.37 9.08 1.38
N LYS A 192 -25.91 10.20 0.83
CA LYS A 192 -25.08 10.20 -0.38
C LYS A 192 -23.67 9.76 -0.04
N VAL A 193 -23.13 8.81 -0.80
CA VAL A 193 -21.72 8.48 -0.76
C VAL A 193 -20.92 9.72 -1.17
N PRO A 194 -19.99 10.20 -0.34
CA PRO A 194 -19.21 11.39 -0.65
C PRO A 194 -18.31 11.15 -1.88
N LYS A 195 -18.12 12.17 -2.68
CA LYS A 195 -17.16 12.18 -3.79
C LYS A 195 -15.91 12.94 -3.38
N ILE A 196 -14.80 12.71 -4.07
CA ILE A 196 -13.56 13.48 -3.85
C ILE A 196 -13.79 14.99 -4.05
N THR A 197 -14.66 15.37 -4.98
CA THR A 197 -15.05 16.76 -5.23
C THR A 197 -15.83 17.43 -4.09
N ASP A 198 -16.30 16.64 -3.12
CA ASP A 198 -16.99 17.15 -1.93
C ASP A 198 -16.00 17.38 -0.76
N LEU A 199 -14.74 16.98 -0.93
CA LEU A 199 -13.70 17.15 0.08
C LEU A 199 -13.04 18.52 -0.02
N PHE A 200 -12.82 19.13 1.12
CA PHE A 200 -12.01 20.33 1.25
C PHE A 200 -11.03 20.21 2.41
N ILE A 201 -9.93 20.94 2.31
CA ILE A 201 -8.87 20.96 3.34
C ILE A 201 -8.83 22.36 3.94
N ASP A 202 -8.85 22.39 5.26
CA ASP A 202 -8.63 23.58 6.07
C ASP A 202 -7.15 23.59 6.54
N ILE A 203 -6.42 24.66 6.18
CA ILE A 203 -5.04 24.91 6.61
C ILE A 203 -4.95 26.10 7.58
N GLY A 204 -6.08 26.49 8.17
CA GLY A 204 -6.17 27.60 9.15
C GLY A 204 -6.03 28.98 8.53
N CYS A 205 -6.38 29.16 7.26
CA CYS A 205 -6.38 30.45 6.56
C CYS A 205 -7.80 30.97 6.38
N SER A 206 -7.98 32.30 6.46
CA SER A 206 -9.29 32.96 6.35
C SER A 206 -9.54 33.66 5.00
N SER A 207 -8.66 33.44 4.02
CA SER A 207 -8.81 34.01 2.68
C SER A 207 -7.96 33.28 1.65
N ARG A 208 -8.38 33.30 0.38
CA ARG A 208 -7.62 32.79 -0.75
C ARG A 208 -6.17 33.30 -0.75
N LYS A 209 -5.98 34.60 -0.63
CA LYS A 209 -4.64 35.22 -0.64
C LYS A 209 -3.75 34.74 0.49
N ALA A 210 -4.30 34.36 1.65
CA ALA A 210 -3.55 33.79 2.75
C ALA A 210 -3.11 32.36 2.44
N SER A 211 -4.01 31.56 1.86
CA SER A 211 -3.71 30.16 1.47
C SER A 211 -2.69 30.10 0.33
N GLU A 212 -2.83 30.95 -0.71
CA GLU A 212 -1.90 31.01 -1.85
C GLU A 212 -0.44 31.38 -1.48
N LYS A 213 -0.24 32.01 -0.32
CA LYS A 213 1.11 32.24 0.22
C LYS A 213 1.77 30.96 0.75
N ARG A 214 0.96 29.95 1.07
CA ARG A 214 1.41 28.72 1.73
C ARG A 214 1.37 27.52 0.78
N VAL A 215 0.41 27.45 -0.12
CA VAL A 215 0.20 26.31 -1.04
C VAL A 215 -0.14 26.83 -2.44
N ARG A 216 0.03 25.97 -3.46
CA ARG A 216 -0.25 26.27 -4.86
C ARG A 216 -1.13 25.18 -5.46
N ILE A 217 -1.84 25.52 -6.54
CA ILE A 217 -2.50 24.54 -7.40
C ILE A 217 -1.45 23.53 -7.87
N GLY A 218 -1.79 22.24 -7.78
CA GLY A 218 -0.90 21.11 -8.13
C GLY A 218 -0.01 20.61 -7.00
N ASP A 219 0.10 21.28 -5.86
CA ASP A 219 0.84 20.74 -4.71
C ASP A 219 0.21 19.40 -4.27
N PRO A 220 1.00 18.31 -4.14
CA PRO A 220 0.46 17.02 -3.71
C PRO A 220 0.21 16.98 -2.20
N ILE A 221 -0.69 16.08 -1.80
CA ILE A 221 -1.20 16.00 -0.43
C ILE A 221 -1.25 14.55 0.00
N THR A 222 -0.61 14.23 1.13
CA THR A 222 -0.66 12.90 1.74
C THR A 222 -1.36 12.93 3.09
N VAL A 223 -1.97 11.81 3.48
CA VAL A 223 -2.52 11.63 4.83
C VAL A 223 -1.38 11.46 5.82
N ASN A 224 -1.54 12.01 7.02
CA ASN A 224 -0.55 11.91 8.10
C ASN A 224 -0.80 10.66 8.94
N GLN A 225 -0.30 9.54 8.47
CA GLN A 225 -0.26 8.28 9.19
C GLN A 225 1.13 7.68 9.04
N ASN A 226 1.79 7.45 10.17
CA ASN A 226 3.13 6.87 10.21
C ASN A 226 3.08 5.36 10.42
N PHE A 227 4.23 4.72 10.24
CA PHE A 227 4.45 3.31 10.58
C PHE A 227 4.34 3.11 12.09
N GLU A 228 3.56 2.11 12.49
CA GLU A 228 3.41 1.67 13.88
C GLU A 228 3.29 0.14 13.96
N ILE A 229 3.83 -0.46 15.01
CA ILE A 229 3.60 -1.86 15.32
C ILE A 229 2.31 -1.98 16.13
N LEU A 230 1.30 -2.64 15.57
CA LEU A 230 0.04 -2.92 16.28
C LEU A 230 0.21 -4.01 17.33
N HIS A 231 0.81 -5.12 16.94
CA HIS A 231 1.07 -6.24 17.84
C HIS A 231 2.06 -7.21 17.21
N LYS A 232 3.15 -7.55 17.88
CA LYS A 232 4.19 -8.49 17.41
C LYS A 232 4.67 -8.13 16.00
N ASP A 233 4.38 -8.97 15.02
CA ASP A 233 4.80 -8.82 13.62
C ASP A 233 3.73 -8.11 12.75
N ILE A 234 2.66 -7.61 13.34
CA ILE A 234 1.61 -6.87 12.63
C ILE A 234 1.91 -5.38 12.70
N ALA A 235 2.08 -4.77 11.55
CA ALA A 235 2.33 -3.35 11.39
C ALA A 235 1.17 -2.65 10.69
N VAL A 236 0.98 -1.37 11.00
CA VAL A 236 0.03 -0.47 10.35
C VAL A 236 0.77 0.77 9.85
N ALA A 237 0.41 1.21 8.65
CA ALA A 237 0.87 2.48 8.08
C ALA A 237 -0.01 2.87 6.89
N ARG A 238 0.20 4.06 6.35
CA ARG A 238 -0.16 4.33 4.95
C ARG A 238 0.95 3.79 4.04
N ALA A 239 0.63 3.58 2.77
CA ALA A 239 1.62 3.32 1.72
C ALA A 239 2.51 2.07 1.91
N PHE A 240 2.04 1.02 2.61
CA PHE A 240 2.60 -0.30 2.37
C PHE A 240 2.45 -0.69 0.90
N ASP A 241 1.37 -0.27 0.30
CA ASP A 241 1.17 -0.17 -1.14
C ASP A 241 1.93 1.03 -1.70
N ASN A 242 3.08 0.89 -2.43
CA ASN A 242 3.83 -0.36 -2.53
C ASN A 242 5.30 -0.17 -2.07
N ARG A 243 5.49 0.53 -0.95
CA ARG A 243 6.83 0.66 -0.33
C ARG A 243 7.41 -0.69 0.05
N ILE A 244 6.53 -1.69 0.30
CA ILE A 244 7.00 -3.05 0.59
C ILE A 244 7.64 -3.69 -0.65
N GLY A 245 7.19 -3.35 -1.84
CA GLY A 245 7.80 -3.81 -3.09
C GLY A 245 9.20 -3.23 -3.26
N THR A 246 9.35 -1.91 -3.15
CA THR A 246 10.65 -1.25 -3.25
C THR A 246 11.62 -1.70 -2.14
N TRP A 247 11.12 -1.90 -0.92
CA TRP A 247 11.89 -2.50 0.17
C TRP A 247 12.34 -3.92 -0.17
N SER A 248 11.44 -4.75 -0.69
CA SER A 248 11.71 -6.16 -1.00
C SER A 248 12.79 -6.34 -2.07
N VAL A 249 12.76 -5.51 -3.12
CA VAL A 249 13.78 -5.60 -4.18
C VAL A 249 15.16 -5.15 -3.67
N ALA A 250 15.22 -4.13 -2.81
CA ALA A 250 16.46 -3.70 -2.18
C ALA A 250 17.02 -4.75 -1.21
N GLU A 251 16.19 -5.33 -0.37
CA GLU A 251 16.56 -6.41 0.55
C GLU A 251 16.97 -7.68 -0.19
N THR A 252 16.42 -7.93 -1.38
CA THR A 252 16.87 -9.03 -2.24
C THR A 252 18.34 -8.87 -2.64
N LEU A 253 18.74 -7.66 -3.10
CA LEU A 253 20.16 -7.40 -3.40
C LEU A 253 21.05 -7.61 -2.18
N ARG A 254 20.64 -7.11 -1.01
CA ARG A 254 21.38 -7.33 0.22
C ARG A 254 21.58 -8.81 0.52
N LEU A 255 20.49 -9.61 0.49
CA LEU A 255 20.55 -11.03 0.78
C LEU A 255 21.46 -11.80 -0.19
N ILE A 256 21.39 -11.50 -1.49
CA ILE A 256 22.25 -12.12 -2.50
C ILE A 256 23.71 -11.74 -2.22
N THR A 257 24.01 -10.49 -1.97
CA THR A 257 25.37 -10.00 -1.70
C THR A 257 25.94 -10.64 -0.43
N GLU A 258 25.16 -10.73 0.64
CA GLU A 258 25.59 -11.34 1.91
C GLU A 258 25.72 -12.86 1.82
N SER A 259 24.94 -13.53 0.95
CA SER A 259 24.99 -15.00 0.79
C SER A 259 26.34 -15.48 0.24
N LYS A 260 27.07 -14.62 -0.48
CA LYS A 260 28.33 -14.95 -1.20
C LYS A 260 28.21 -16.15 -2.14
N ARG A 261 27.00 -16.53 -2.53
CA ARG A 261 26.77 -17.59 -3.49
C ARG A 261 27.07 -17.12 -4.90
N LYS A 262 27.38 -18.07 -5.78
CA LYS A 262 27.60 -17.75 -7.19
C LYS A 262 26.28 -17.26 -7.79
N LEU A 263 26.29 -16.07 -8.35
CA LEU A 263 25.22 -15.49 -9.13
C LEU A 263 25.62 -15.53 -10.63
N ASN A 264 24.78 -16.11 -11.48
CA ASN A 264 25.01 -16.11 -12.93
C ASN A 264 24.29 -14.92 -13.58
N ALA A 265 23.07 -14.63 -13.17
CA ALA A 265 22.21 -13.59 -13.72
C ALA A 265 22.69 -12.19 -13.36
N GLU A 266 22.40 -11.22 -14.25
CA GLU A 266 22.43 -9.81 -13.90
C GLU A 266 21.08 -9.45 -13.23
N ILE A 267 21.13 -8.85 -12.05
CA ILE A 267 19.93 -8.44 -11.32
C ILE A 267 19.75 -6.94 -11.45
N CYS A 268 18.60 -6.52 -11.95
CA CYS A 268 18.14 -5.14 -11.98
C CYS A 268 17.02 -4.96 -10.96
N ALA A 269 17.34 -4.52 -9.75
CA ALA A 269 16.34 -4.11 -8.77
C ALA A 269 15.80 -2.72 -9.15
N VAL A 270 14.49 -2.60 -9.27
CA VAL A 270 13.80 -1.42 -9.79
C VAL A 270 12.84 -0.87 -8.73
N SER A 271 12.96 0.42 -8.47
CA SER A 271 11.98 1.22 -7.76
C SER A 271 11.38 2.18 -8.78
N ASN A 272 10.21 1.84 -9.30
CA ASN A 272 9.56 2.60 -10.38
C ASN A 272 8.51 3.58 -9.85
N THR A 273 8.06 4.48 -10.72
CA THR A 273 7.16 5.61 -10.41
C THR A 273 5.83 5.46 -11.10
N MET A 274 4.80 6.22 -10.64
CA MET A 274 3.52 6.40 -11.33
C MET A 274 2.78 5.08 -11.65
N GLU A 275 2.83 4.10 -10.75
CA GLU A 275 2.03 2.88 -10.84
C GLU A 275 0.55 3.23 -10.69
N GLU A 276 0.20 3.95 -9.63
CA GLU A 276 -1.15 4.27 -9.14
C GLU A 276 -2.04 5.06 -10.14
N VAL A 277 -1.42 5.58 -11.19
CA VAL A 277 -2.11 6.38 -12.22
C VAL A 277 -2.00 5.78 -13.63
N GLY A 278 -1.47 4.55 -13.75
CA GLY A 278 -1.48 3.85 -15.03
C GLY A 278 -0.22 3.05 -15.37
N LEU A 279 0.54 2.57 -14.38
CA LEU A 279 1.70 1.65 -14.54
C LEU A 279 2.81 2.24 -15.42
N PHE A 280 2.95 3.58 -15.44
CA PHE A 280 3.78 4.26 -16.45
C PHE A 280 5.26 3.99 -16.24
N GLY A 281 5.75 4.05 -14.99
CA GLY A 281 7.15 3.84 -14.67
C GLY A 281 7.62 2.42 -15.00
N ALA A 282 6.84 1.41 -14.64
CA ALA A 282 7.13 0.02 -14.95
C ALA A 282 7.25 -0.22 -16.46
N ARG A 283 6.35 0.36 -17.25
CA ARG A 283 6.38 0.26 -18.70
C ARG A 283 7.63 0.89 -19.29
N GLN A 284 8.02 2.09 -18.81
CA GLN A 284 9.19 2.82 -19.28
C GLN A 284 10.48 2.04 -18.97
N ILE A 285 10.61 1.58 -17.72
CA ILE A 285 11.85 0.94 -17.29
C ILE A 285 12.00 -0.48 -17.83
N ALA A 286 10.91 -1.25 -17.95
CA ALA A 286 10.93 -2.57 -18.59
C ALA A 286 11.36 -2.47 -20.07
N TYR A 287 10.87 -1.43 -20.79
CA TYR A 287 11.29 -1.17 -22.15
C TYR A 287 12.80 -0.87 -22.26
N SER A 288 13.31 -0.07 -21.35
CA SER A 288 14.72 0.38 -21.37
C SER A 288 15.68 -0.72 -20.94
N LEU A 289 15.33 -1.51 -19.94
CA LEU A 289 16.14 -2.60 -19.41
C LEU A 289 16.16 -3.83 -20.31
N ASP A 290 15.05 -4.11 -21.03
CA ASP A 290 14.88 -5.32 -21.85
C ASP A 290 15.26 -6.61 -21.11
N PRO A 291 14.61 -6.95 -20.00
CA PRO A 291 14.99 -8.12 -19.21
C PRO A 291 14.49 -9.42 -19.84
N ASP A 292 15.22 -10.52 -19.58
CA ASP A 292 14.84 -11.87 -20.00
C ASP A 292 13.68 -12.44 -19.18
N VAL A 293 13.56 -11.97 -17.94
CA VAL A 293 12.49 -12.36 -17.01
C VAL A 293 12.27 -11.27 -15.94
N ALA A 294 11.05 -11.13 -15.46
CA ALA A 294 10.72 -10.19 -14.39
C ALA A 294 9.94 -10.84 -13.24
N LEU A 295 10.26 -10.46 -12.02
CA LEU A 295 9.42 -10.65 -10.83
C LEU A 295 8.97 -9.28 -10.34
N VAL A 296 7.67 -9.08 -10.27
CA VAL A 296 7.07 -7.86 -9.74
C VAL A 296 6.56 -8.15 -8.35
N VAL A 297 6.77 -7.21 -7.44
CA VAL A 297 6.26 -7.28 -6.07
C VAL A 297 5.20 -6.22 -5.89
N ASP A 298 4.06 -6.62 -5.34
CA ASP A 298 2.98 -5.73 -4.99
C ASP A 298 2.26 -6.20 -3.72
N VAL A 299 1.19 -5.53 -3.33
CA VAL A 299 0.26 -6.00 -2.30
C VAL A 299 -0.90 -6.76 -2.94
N THR A 300 -1.57 -7.59 -2.15
CA THR A 300 -2.86 -8.19 -2.54
C THR A 300 -3.85 -8.12 -1.38
N HIS A 301 -5.14 -8.21 -1.69
CA HIS A 301 -6.20 -8.15 -0.69
C HIS A 301 -6.17 -9.37 0.23
N ALA A 302 -5.80 -9.19 1.50
CA ALA A 302 -6.07 -10.19 2.51
C ALA A 302 -7.60 -10.34 2.68
N THR A 303 -8.09 -11.59 2.77
CA THR A 303 -9.52 -11.88 2.86
C THR A 303 -9.92 -12.49 4.21
N ASP A 304 -9.08 -12.33 5.20
CA ASP A 304 -9.19 -12.92 6.53
C ASP A 304 -9.77 -11.96 7.59
N TYR A 305 -10.53 -10.95 7.16
CA TYR A 305 -11.23 -10.02 8.04
C TYR A 305 -12.73 -9.93 7.71
N PRO A 306 -13.58 -9.39 8.64
CA PRO A 306 -15.03 -9.36 8.46
C PRO A 306 -15.48 -8.61 7.20
N GLY A 307 -16.54 -9.11 6.54
CA GLY A 307 -17.19 -8.43 5.41
C GLY A 307 -16.64 -8.82 4.03
N ILE A 308 -15.64 -9.71 3.94
CA ILE A 308 -15.07 -10.13 2.67
C ILE A 308 -15.54 -11.52 2.26
N SER A 309 -16.00 -11.64 1.01
CA SER A 309 -16.42 -12.92 0.40
C SER A 309 -15.20 -13.68 -0.14
N LYS A 310 -14.87 -14.80 0.47
CA LYS A 310 -13.77 -15.67 -0.01
C LYS A 310 -14.09 -16.34 -1.34
N GLN A 311 -15.36 -16.58 -1.63
CA GLN A 311 -15.79 -17.14 -2.91
C GLN A 311 -15.51 -16.18 -4.08
N ALA A 312 -15.60 -14.88 -3.82
CA ALA A 312 -15.34 -13.85 -4.82
C ALA A 312 -13.84 -13.49 -4.95
N HIS A 313 -13.11 -13.50 -3.83
CA HIS A 313 -11.76 -12.90 -3.75
C HIS A 313 -10.64 -13.88 -3.36
N GLY A 314 -10.93 -15.18 -3.21
CA GLY A 314 -9.95 -16.16 -2.73
C GLY A 314 -9.83 -16.21 -1.21
N ASP A 315 -9.02 -17.14 -0.68
CA ASP A 315 -8.77 -17.30 0.77
C ASP A 315 -7.31 -16.95 1.10
N ILE A 316 -7.00 -15.65 1.06
CA ILE A 316 -5.67 -15.10 1.33
C ILE A 316 -5.61 -14.57 2.77
N LYS A 317 -4.60 -15.00 3.52
CA LYS A 317 -4.46 -14.70 4.95
C LYS A 317 -3.11 -14.09 5.28
N MET A 318 -3.13 -13.05 6.11
CA MET A 318 -1.91 -12.57 6.75
C MET A 318 -1.30 -13.63 7.66
N GLY A 319 0.02 -13.69 7.72
CA GLY A 319 0.77 -14.67 8.52
C GLY A 319 0.86 -16.07 7.89
N LYS A 320 0.51 -16.22 6.61
CA LYS A 320 0.60 -17.47 5.85
C LYS A 320 1.58 -17.42 4.68
N GLY A 321 2.40 -16.37 4.62
CA GLY A 321 3.36 -16.13 3.57
C GLY A 321 2.83 -15.26 2.43
N PRO A 322 3.70 -14.86 1.51
CA PRO A 322 3.32 -14.14 0.31
C PRO A 322 2.45 -14.98 -0.62
N THR A 323 1.85 -14.34 -1.62
CA THR A 323 1.12 -15.03 -2.69
C THR A 323 1.96 -15.16 -3.95
N ILE A 324 1.63 -16.13 -4.77
CA ILE A 324 1.97 -16.19 -6.20
C ILE A 324 0.68 -16.13 -7.00
N THR A 325 0.65 -15.26 -7.99
CA THR A 325 -0.53 -15.04 -8.82
C THR A 325 -0.49 -15.94 -10.05
N HIS A 326 -1.65 -16.49 -10.41
CA HIS A 326 -1.85 -17.27 -11.64
C HIS A 326 -2.75 -16.50 -12.61
N GLY A 327 -2.56 -16.74 -13.87
CA GLY A 327 -3.35 -16.13 -14.96
C GLY A 327 -2.61 -15.02 -15.67
N ILE A 328 -3.26 -14.41 -16.59
CA ILE A 328 -2.87 -13.59 -17.74
C ILE A 328 -1.43 -13.05 -17.79
N CYS A 329 -1.03 -12.16 -16.90
CA CYS A 329 0.31 -11.53 -16.88
C CYS A 329 1.39 -12.43 -16.26
N ASN A 330 1.00 -13.57 -15.71
CA ASN A 330 1.89 -14.48 -14.97
C ASN A 330 2.30 -15.64 -15.86
N HIS A 331 3.56 -15.63 -16.30
CA HIS A 331 4.09 -16.62 -17.23
C HIS A 331 4.22 -18.00 -16.55
N PRO A 332 3.63 -19.09 -17.11
CA PRO A 332 3.54 -20.38 -16.42
C PRO A 332 4.90 -20.98 -16.03
N GLU A 333 5.93 -20.83 -16.88
CA GLU A 333 7.27 -21.36 -16.55
C GLU A 333 7.99 -20.52 -15.47
N VAL A 334 7.68 -19.21 -15.37
CA VAL A 334 8.21 -18.36 -14.28
C VAL A 334 7.52 -18.71 -12.99
N VAL A 335 6.18 -18.77 -12.95
CA VAL A 335 5.38 -19.19 -11.78
C VAL A 335 5.87 -20.55 -11.28
N LYS A 336 5.98 -21.54 -12.14
CA LYS A 336 6.48 -22.87 -11.80
C LYS A 336 7.89 -22.84 -11.17
N ARG A 337 8.80 -22.00 -11.68
CA ARG A 337 10.14 -21.84 -11.11
C ARG A 337 10.06 -21.20 -9.72
N VAL A 338 9.21 -20.19 -9.52
CA VAL A 338 8.98 -19.57 -8.21
C VAL A 338 8.45 -20.59 -7.20
N GLU A 339 7.46 -21.42 -7.57
CA GLU A 339 6.91 -22.46 -6.72
C GLU A 339 7.97 -23.51 -6.33
N GLN A 340 8.78 -23.97 -7.31
CA GLN A 340 9.87 -24.93 -7.05
C GLN A 340 10.89 -24.37 -6.06
N VAL A 341 11.24 -23.11 -6.22
CA VAL A 341 12.19 -22.43 -5.33
C VAL A 341 11.59 -22.22 -3.94
N ALA A 342 10.31 -21.86 -3.84
CA ALA A 342 9.60 -21.73 -2.57
C ALA A 342 9.61 -23.03 -1.78
N VAL A 343 9.29 -24.17 -2.42
CA VAL A 343 9.34 -25.49 -1.80
C VAL A 343 10.76 -25.85 -1.31
N LYS A 344 11.77 -25.65 -2.17
CA LYS A 344 13.16 -25.93 -1.86
C LYS A 344 13.68 -25.09 -0.69
N SER A 345 13.24 -23.83 -0.62
CA SER A 345 13.65 -22.86 0.42
C SER A 345 12.75 -22.90 1.66
N LYS A 346 11.72 -23.76 1.67
CA LYS A 346 10.72 -23.87 2.75
C LYS A 346 10.00 -22.56 3.03
N ILE A 347 9.74 -21.76 1.99
CA ILE A 347 8.98 -20.52 2.06
C ILE A 347 7.50 -20.86 1.85
N PRO A 348 6.62 -20.52 2.80
CA PRO A 348 5.19 -20.72 2.59
C PRO A 348 4.70 -19.81 1.48
N LEU A 349 3.85 -20.34 0.60
CA LEU A 349 3.31 -19.61 -0.54
C LEU A 349 1.81 -19.83 -0.62
N GLN A 350 1.05 -18.75 -0.74
CA GLN A 350 -0.39 -18.79 -1.00
C GLN A 350 -0.62 -18.59 -2.51
N HIS A 351 -1.78 -18.99 -2.99
CA HIS A 351 -2.12 -18.94 -4.42
C HIS A 351 -3.36 -18.08 -4.64
N GLU A 352 -3.28 -17.20 -5.61
CA GLU A 352 -4.39 -16.39 -6.09
C GLU A 352 -4.47 -16.43 -7.62
N THR A 353 -5.56 -15.95 -8.19
CA THR A 353 -5.77 -15.95 -9.64
C THR A 353 -6.37 -14.65 -10.13
N VAL A 354 -5.94 -14.22 -11.30
CA VAL A 354 -6.49 -13.08 -12.04
C VAL A 354 -6.93 -13.52 -13.42
N SER A 355 -8.05 -12.98 -13.91
CA SER A 355 -8.65 -13.42 -15.17
C SER A 355 -8.47 -12.41 -16.32
N ALA A 356 -8.22 -11.14 -16.02
CA ALA A 356 -8.09 -10.08 -17.02
C ALA A 356 -6.87 -9.20 -16.78
N THR A 357 -6.80 -8.55 -15.62
CA THR A 357 -5.67 -7.70 -15.18
C THR A 357 -5.33 -8.03 -13.74
N SER A 358 -4.07 -7.84 -13.36
CA SER A 358 -3.65 -7.92 -11.97
C SER A 358 -3.87 -6.59 -11.24
N GLY A 359 -3.96 -5.48 -11.99
CA GLY A 359 -3.98 -4.13 -11.45
C GLY A 359 -2.63 -3.70 -10.86
N THR A 360 -1.53 -4.34 -11.29
CA THR A 360 -0.17 -4.08 -10.81
C THR A 360 0.79 -3.84 -11.97
N ASP A 361 2.00 -3.42 -11.68
CA ASP A 361 3.07 -3.22 -12.66
C ASP A 361 3.34 -4.46 -13.56
N THR A 362 2.97 -5.66 -13.10
CA THR A 362 3.12 -6.87 -13.92
C THR A 362 2.35 -6.76 -15.23
N ASP A 363 1.18 -6.10 -15.23
CA ASP A 363 0.36 -5.89 -16.43
C ASP A 363 1.09 -5.03 -17.49
N ALA A 364 1.93 -4.09 -17.07
CA ALA A 364 2.73 -3.27 -17.96
C ALA A 364 4.02 -3.99 -18.41
N VAL A 365 4.66 -4.71 -17.51
CA VAL A 365 5.93 -5.41 -17.78
C VAL A 365 5.73 -6.52 -18.81
N PHE A 366 4.75 -7.44 -18.57
CA PHE A 366 4.54 -8.59 -19.47
C PHE A 366 4.16 -8.17 -20.89
N TRP A 367 3.54 -7.01 -21.07
CA TRP A 367 3.09 -6.47 -22.36
C TRP A 367 4.19 -5.71 -23.11
N THR A 368 5.32 -5.43 -22.47
CA THR A 368 6.38 -4.59 -23.03
C THR A 368 7.17 -5.32 -24.09
N ARG A 369 7.53 -4.62 -25.20
CA ARG A 369 8.27 -5.15 -26.36
C ARG A 369 7.56 -6.36 -27.00
N GLY A 370 8.25 -7.50 -27.09
CA GLY A 370 7.74 -8.77 -27.59
C GLY A 370 7.08 -9.65 -26.53
N GLY A 371 6.92 -9.13 -25.32
CA GLY A 371 6.46 -9.85 -24.13
C GLY A 371 7.62 -10.29 -23.25
N ILE A 372 7.60 -9.88 -21.97
CA ILE A 372 8.60 -10.25 -20.98
C ILE A 372 7.99 -11.32 -20.07
N PRO A 373 8.55 -12.54 -20.00
CA PRO A 373 8.10 -13.56 -19.06
C PRO A 373 8.12 -13.01 -17.61
N SER A 374 6.95 -12.89 -16.99
CA SER A 374 6.81 -12.20 -15.71
C SER A 374 6.01 -13.02 -14.70
N ALA A 375 6.20 -12.78 -13.42
CA ALA A 375 5.34 -13.26 -12.35
C ALA A 375 5.17 -12.20 -11.25
N LEU A 376 3.97 -12.18 -10.65
CA LEU A 376 3.60 -11.32 -9.54
C LEU A 376 3.70 -12.11 -8.24
N ILE A 377 4.44 -11.55 -7.28
CA ILE A 377 4.53 -11.99 -5.89
C ILE A 377 3.92 -10.90 -5.04
N SER A 378 2.89 -11.22 -4.22
CA SER A 378 2.21 -10.17 -3.47
C SER A 378 2.25 -10.41 -1.96
N LEU A 379 2.24 -9.30 -1.21
CA LEU A 379 2.10 -9.31 0.23
C LEU A 379 0.62 -9.17 0.61
N PRO A 380 0.04 -10.08 1.40
CA PRO A 380 -1.31 -9.89 1.91
C PRO A 380 -1.43 -8.61 2.74
N ASN A 381 -2.29 -7.69 2.29
CA ASN A 381 -2.55 -6.38 2.89
C ASN A 381 -4.04 -6.25 3.23
N ARG A 382 -4.39 -5.85 4.45
CA ARG A 382 -5.75 -5.45 4.83
C ARG A 382 -5.91 -3.96 4.67
N TYR A 383 -7.10 -3.55 4.24
CA TYR A 383 -7.48 -2.13 4.16
C TYR A 383 -6.63 -1.34 3.15
N MET A 384 -6.20 -1.99 2.08
CA MET A 384 -5.47 -1.37 0.96
C MET A 384 -6.15 -0.07 0.52
N HIS A 385 -5.36 0.91 0.06
CA HIS A 385 -5.82 2.25 -0.34
C HIS A 385 -6.52 3.04 0.79
N SER A 386 -6.18 2.71 2.04
CA SER A 386 -6.63 3.46 3.21
C SER A 386 -5.45 4.05 4.00
N PRO A 387 -5.70 5.01 4.89
CA PRO A 387 -4.63 5.52 5.76
C PRO A 387 -4.05 4.49 6.74
N VAL A 388 -4.69 3.33 6.88
CA VAL A 388 -4.40 2.32 7.92
C VAL A 388 -4.23 0.93 7.32
N GLU A 389 -3.42 0.80 6.31
CA GLU A 389 -3.04 -0.49 5.74
C GLU A 389 -2.33 -1.35 6.78
N VAL A 390 -2.63 -2.65 6.78
CA VAL A 390 -2.09 -3.58 7.79
C VAL A 390 -1.45 -4.77 7.11
N VAL A 391 -0.20 -5.06 7.48
CA VAL A 391 0.59 -6.17 6.95
C VAL A 391 1.25 -7.00 8.05
N ASN A 392 1.69 -8.21 7.68
CA ASN A 392 2.51 -9.06 8.53
C ASN A 392 3.98 -8.99 8.09
N LEU A 393 4.86 -8.51 8.96
CA LEU A 393 6.29 -8.34 8.67
C LEU A 393 7.03 -9.66 8.43
N LYS A 394 6.54 -10.79 8.98
CA LYS A 394 7.10 -12.12 8.68
C LYS A 394 6.80 -12.56 7.26
N ASP A 395 5.61 -12.27 6.76
CA ASP A 395 5.27 -12.54 5.36
C ASP A 395 6.13 -11.68 4.43
N LEU A 396 6.30 -10.40 4.79
CA LEU A 396 7.15 -9.47 4.05
C LEU A 396 8.60 -9.98 3.93
N GLU A 397 9.20 -10.46 5.01
CA GLU A 397 10.56 -11.01 4.98
C GLU A 397 10.73 -12.25 4.08
N GLN A 398 9.65 -12.97 3.76
CA GLN A 398 9.73 -14.10 2.85
C GLN A 398 9.91 -13.68 1.40
N ILE A 399 9.44 -12.50 1.01
CA ILE A 399 9.51 -12.03 -0.38
C ILE A 399 10.95 -11.87 -0.86
N PRO A 400 11.84 -11.11 -0.21
CA PRO A 400 13.23 -10.99 -0.67
C PRO A 400 13.99 -12.32 -0.59
N LYS A 401 13.66 -13.22 0.36
CA LYS A 401 14.23 -14.58 0.41
C LYS A 401 13.81 -15.39 -0.81
N LEU A 402 12.56 -15.31 -1.23
CA LEU A 402 12.02 -16.01 -2.40
C LEU A 402 12.65 -15.49 -3.69
N MET A 403 12.69 -14.15 -3.85
CA MET A 403 13.28 -13.52 -5.03
C MET A 403 14.79 -13.80 -5.13
N GLY A 404 15.52 -13.73 -4.01
CA GLY A 404 16.95 -14.07 -3.96
C GLY A 404 17.21 -15.52 -4.34
N ALA A 405 16.42 -16.46 -3.80
CA ALA A 405 16.53 -17.85 -4.14
C ALA A 405 16.14 -18.15 -5.61
N PHE A 406 15.17 -17.42 -6.16
CA PHE A 406 14.85 -17.47 -7.59
C PHE A 406 16.08 -17.01 -8.42
N ALA A 407 16.63 -15.84 -8.14
CA ALA A 407 17.79 -15.30 -8.85
C ALA A 407 19.00 -16.23 -8.80
N GLU A 408 19.30 -16.79 -7.63
CA GLU A 408 20.38 -17.78 -7.44
C GLU A 408 20.13 -19.12 -8.17
N SER A 409 18.86 -19.45 -8.50
CA SER A 409 18.49 -20.67 -9.21
C SER A 409 18.69 -20.59 -10.73
N ILE A 410 18.93 -19.39 -11.25
CA ILE A 410 19.02 -19.15 -12.69
C ILE A 410 20.40 -19.50 -13.25
N ASN A 411 20.44 -20.27 -14.33
CA ASN A 411 21.64 -20.60 -15.08
C ASN A 411 21.73 -19.80 -16.37
N THR A 412 22.93 -19.67 -16.90
CA THR A 412 23.21 -18.90 -18.13
C THR A 412 22.47 -19.43 -19.36
N THR A 413 21.99 -20.67 -19.33
CA THR A 413 21.25 -21.31 -20.42
C THR A 413 19.75 -21.41 -20.19
N ASP A 414 19.24 -20.86 -19.05
CA ASP A 414 17.83 -20.93 -18.74
C ASP A 414 17.02 -20.04 -19.71
N SER A 415 15.87 -20.56 -20.13
CA SER A 415 14.89 -19.87 -20.95
C SER A 415 13.50 -20.12 -20.36
N PHE A 416 12.67 -19.09 -20.37
CA PHE A 416 11.29 -19.19 -19.92
C PHE A 416 10.29 -19.35 -21.09
N SER A 417 10.76 -19.73 -22.28
CA SER A 417 9.89 -20.00 -23.41
C SER A 417 8.95 -21.18 -23.12
N VAL A 418 7.68 -21.00 -23.46
CA VAL A 418 6.69 -22.10 -23.43
C VAL A 418 7.08 -23.15 -24.46
N LYS A 419 7.11 -24.40 -24.05
CA LYS A 419 7.35 -25.53 -24.95
C LYS A 419 6.03 -25.92 -25.62
N ILE A 420 5.95 -25.75 -26.92
CA ILE A 420 4.80 -26.11 -27.75
C ILE A 420 5.03 -27.49 -28.35
#